data_493826ea92737b5e1af7601ec64b9269
#
_entry.id   493826ea92737b5e1af7601ec64b9269
#
_cell.length_a   1.000
_cell.length_b   1.000
_cell.length_c   1.000
_cell.angle_alpha   90.00
_cell.angle_beta   90.00
_cell.angle_gamma   90.00
#
_symmetry.space_group_name_H-M   'P 1'
#
loop_
_entity.id
_entity.type
_entity.pdbx_description
1 polymer ?
#
loop_
_entity_poly.entity_id
_entity_poly.type
_entity_poly.pdbx_seq_one_letter_code
_entity_poly.pdbx_strand_id
1 'polypeptide(L)'
;MDVAEASTMRKGKSRNFATYDKVNQSSPTPRYKVVRYGAGYFYAFANDWQFRTALSGQWSGDTLIQGEQMRLGGADGVRGFSEGSETGEVGARMNVEGYLPTYEAGDAKLRALVFWDGGKVTAKSGSSIAISSAGFGLRSAYTNQYSFRMDAGRIMKAGNDPQQLKGDWRIHASLSATF
;
A
#
# COMPACT_ATOMS: atom_id res chain seq x y z
N MET A 1 11.88 -7.02 13.52
CA MET A 1 11.54 -8.15 12.62
C MET A 1 10.23 -8.71 13.16
N ASP A 2 9.11 -8.14 12.71
CA ASP A 2 7.81 -8.60 13.18
C ASP A 2 7.42 -9.87 12.43
N VAL A 3 7.13 -10.88 13.22
CA VAL A 3 6.86 -12.24 12.77
C VAL A 3 5.45 -12.31 12.18
N ALA A 4 5.32 -13.02 11.07
CA ALA A 4 4.08 -13.27 10.35
C ALA A 4 2.90 -13.64 11.26
N GLU A 5 1.85 -12.85 11.25
CA GLU A 5 0.58 -13.22 11.86
C GLU A 5 -0.20 -14.15 10.91
N ALA A 6 -0.40 -15.40 11.33
CA ALA A 6 -1.25 -16.34 10.63
C ALA A 6 -2.67 -16.22 11.20
N SER A 7 -3.58 -15.62 10.46
CA SER A 7 -4.99 -15.52 10.84
C SER A 7 -5.76 -16.74 10.31
N THR A 8 -6.39 -17.49 11.23
CA THR A 8 -7.30 -18.60 10.90
C THR A 8 -8.72 -18.22 11.26
N MET A 9 -9.60 -18.04 10.28
CA MET A 9 -11.02 -17.79 10.56
C MET A 9 -11.80 -19.05 10.89
N ARG A 10 -12.60 -18.98 11.96
CA ARG A 10 -13.54 -20.03 12.36
C ARG A 10 -14.80 -20.02 11.49
N LYS A 11 -15.34 -21.22 11.27
CA LYS A 11 -16.55 -21.54 10.53
C LYS A 11 -17.78 -20.76 11.03
N GLY A 12 -18.15 -19.69 10.36
CA GLY A 12 -19.45 -19.05 10.50
C GLY A 12 -20.40 -19.63 9.45
N LYS A 13 -21.55 -20.17 9.85
CA LYS A 13 -22.64 -20.50 8.94
C LYS A 13 -23.28 -19.21 8.43
N SER A 14 -22.79 -18.66 7.34
CA SER A 14 -23.39 -17.50 6.68
C SER A 14 -24.28 -17.98 5.54
N ARG A 15 -25.57 -17.62 5.59
CA ARG A 15 -26.53 -17.86 4.49
C ARG A 15 -26.25 -17.02 3.24
N ASN A 16 -25.24 -16.17 3.27
CA ASN A 16 -24.90 -15.23 2.20
C ASN A 16 -23.79 -15.74 1.25
N PHE A 17 -23.23 -16.94 1.49
CA PHE A 17 -22.21 -17.52 0.61
C PHE A 17 -22.71 -17.76 -0.81
N ALA A 18 -23.95 -18.18 -0.99
CA ALA A 18 -24.54 -18.43 -2.31
C ALA A 18 -24.70 -17.16 -3.17
N THR A 19 -24.70 -15.98 -2.55
CA THR A 19 -24.74 -14.70 -3.27
C THR A 19 -23.33 -14.28 -3.72
N TYR A 20 -22.29 -14.60 -2.94
CA TYR A 20 -20.89 -14.38 -3.31
C TYR A 20 -20.43 -15.24 -4.49
N ASP A 21 -20.91 -16.49 -4.57
CA ASP A 21 -20.60 -17.40 -5.67
C ASP A 21 -21.08 -16.90 -7.05
N LYS A 22 -22.11 -16.05 -7.06
CA LYS A 22 -22.65 -15.46 -8.31
C LYS A 22 -21.91 -14.23 -8.79
N VAL A 23 -21.14 -13.57 -7.92
CA VAL A 23 -20.46 -12.31 -8.24
C VAL A 23 -18.98 -12.54 -8.59
N ASN A 24 -18.35 -13.57 -8.04
CA ASN A 24 -16.97 -13.95 -8.33
C ASN A 24 -16.93 -15.34 -8.96
N GLN A 25 -16.33 -15.47 -10.14
CA GLN A 25 -16.12 -16.74 -10.84
C GLN A 25 -15.21 -17.73 -10.10
N SER A 26 -14.77 -17.39 -8.90
CA SER A 26 -13.99 -18.24 -7.99
C SER A 26 -14.69 -18.27 -6.63
N SER A 27 -15.33 -19.38 -6.28
CA SER A 27 -15.98 -19.56 -4.98
C SER A 27 -14.97 -19.41 -3.84
N PRO A 28 -15.11 -18.40 -2.96
CA PRO A 28 -14.24 -18.29 -1.80
C PRO A 28 -14.47 -19.48 -0.87
N THR A 29 -13.42 -20.11 -0.41
CA THR A 29 -13.51 -21.19 0.56
C THR A 29 -13.90 -20.62 1.93
N PRO A 30 -14.83 -21.25 2.68
CA PRO A 30 -15.21 -20.81 4.02
C PRO A 30 -14.08 -20.96 5.06
N ARG A 31 -13.00 -21.61 4.68
CA ARG A 31 -11.77 -21.76 5.46
C ARG A 31 -10.60 -21.44 4.55
N TYR A 32 -9.80 -20.47 4.93
CA TYR A 32 -8.59 -20.10 4.23
C TYR A 32 -7.45 -19.86 5.21
N LYS A 33 -6.23 -19.97 4.71
CA LYS A 33 -5.00 -19.60 5.42
C LYS A 33 -4.32 -18.48 4.66
N VAL A 34 -3.97 -17.43 5.39
CA VAL A 34 -3.22 -16.29 4.86
C VAL A 34 -1.96 -16.12 5.69
N VAL A 35 -0.83 -16.00 5.02
CA VAL A 35 0.44 -15.60 5.62
C VAL A 35 0.73 -14.18 5.14
N ARG A 36 0.86 -13.25 6.08
CA ARG A 36 1.30 -11.87 5.81
C ARG A 36 2.68 -11.67 6.39
N TYR A 37 3.52 -10.98 5.66
CA TYR A 37 4.88 -10.68 6.08
C TYR A 37 5.26 -9.26 5.74
N GLY A 38 6.18 -8.71 6.51
CA GLY A 38 6.71 -7.37 6.28
C GLY A 38 8.11 -7.22 6.82
N ALA A 39 8.84 -6.30 6.21
CA ALA A 39 10.16 -5.88 6.67
C ALA A 39 10.33 -4.39 6.40
N GLY A 40 11.03 -3.69 7.27
CA GLY A 40 11.34 -2.29 7.10
C GLY A 40 12.80 -2.01 7.43
N TYR A 41 13.38 -1.07 6.72
CA TYR A 41 14.71 -0.55 7.00
C TYR A 41 14.64 0.98 7.01
N PHE A 42 15.29 1.57 8.01
CA PHE A 42 15.42 3.00 8.16
C PHE A 42 16.87 3.35 8.48
N TYR A 43 17.37 4.38 7.81
CA TYR A 43 18.70 4.90 8.07
C TYR A 43 18.68 6.45 8.07
N ALA A 44 19.20 7.06 9.13
CA ALA A 44 19.38 8.49 9.24
C ALA A 44 20.87 8.82 9.10
N PHE A 45 21.20 9.68 8.15
CA PHE A 45 22.57 10.18 7.94
C PHE A 45 22.86 11.34 8.89
N ALA A 46 24.15 11.60 9.15
CA ALA A 46 24.59 12.67 10.06
C ALA A 46 24.14 14.09 9.63
N ASN A 47 23.84 14.30 8.36
CA ASN A 47 23.36 15.56 7.78
C ASN A 47 21.82 15.64 7.67
N ASP A 48 21.10 14.86 8.49
CA ASP A 48 19.63 14.77 8.56
C ASP A 48 18.94 14.23 7.28
N TRP A 49 19.67 13.76 6.28
CA TRP A 49 19.08 12.94 5.22
C TRP A 49 18.59 11.62 5.80
N GLN A 50 17.49 11.11 5.28
CA GLN A 50 16.97 9.84 5.75
C GLN A 50 16.60 8.96 4.56
N PHE A 51 16.82 7.66 4.73
CA PHE A 51 16.41 6.63 3.78
C PHE A 51 15.48 5.66 4.49
N ARG A 52 14.39 5.33 3.83
CA ARG A 52 13.43 4.35 4.31
C ARG A 52 13.05 3.40 3.20
N THR A 53 12.98 2.12 3.51
CA THR A 53 12.36 1.13 2.65
C THR A 53 11.42 0.26 3.47
N ALA A 54 10.30 -0.14 2.86
CA ALA A 54 9.33 -1.03 3.45
C ALA A 54 8.91 -2.07 2.41
N LEU A 55 8.91 -3.32 2.83
CA LEU A 55 8.42 -4.47 2.06
C LEU A 55 7.23 -5.05 2.81
N SER A 56 6.15 -5.33 2.12
CA SER A 56 5.04 -6.09 2.65
C SER A 56 4.55 -7.09 1.61
N GLY A 57 4.06 -8.23 2.07
CA GLY A 57 3.55 -9.25 1.18
C GLY A 57 2.53 -10.16 1.85
N GLN A 58 1.85 -10.90 1.00
CA GLN A 58 0.82 -11.87 1.38
C GLN A 58 0.93 -13.10 0.51
N TRP A 59 0.72 -14.25 1.13
CA TRP A 59 0.57 -15.52 0.44
C TRP A 59 -0.64 -16.27 0.95
N SER A 60 -1.40 -16.84 0.03
CA SER A 60 -2.49 -17.78 0.34
C SER A 60 -2.54 -18.89 -0.70
N GLY A 61 -2.70 -20.11 -0.24
CA GLY A 61 -3.00 -21.28 -1.07
C GLY A 61 -4.48 -21.37 -1.46
N ASP A 62 -5.34 -20.59 -0.82
CA ASP A 62 -6.79 -20.61 -0.97
C ASP A 62 -7.29 -19.40 -1.76
N THR A 63 -8.48 -19.51 -2.37
CA THR A 63 -9.21 -18.37 -2.92
C THR A 63 -9.75 -17.52 -1.77
N LEU A 64 -9.43 -16.24 -1.77
CA LEU A 64 -9.79 -15.31 -0.71
C LEU A 64 -11.01 -14.47 -1.07
N ILE A 65 -11.81 -14.13 -0.05
CA ILE A 65 -12.80 -13.08 -0.19
C ILE A 65 -12.08 -11.74 -0.47
N GLN A 66 -12.73 -10.84 -1.19
CA GLN A 66 -12.14 -9.58 -1.64
C GLN A 66 -11.55 -8.72 -0.50
N GLY A 67 -12.15 -8.77 0.69
CA GLY A 67 -11.64 -8.06 1.88
C GLY A 67 -10.32 -8.58 2.43
N GLU A 68 -9.94 -9.82 2.10
CA GLU A 68 -8.70 -10.48 2.55
C GLU A 68 -7.61 -10.50 1.48
N GLN A 69 -7.93 -10.11 0.25
CA GLN A 69 -6.94 -10.01 -0.82
C GLN A 69 -5.95 -8.87 -0.55
N MET A 70 -4.71 -9.08 -0.95
CA MET A 70 -3.70 -8.03 -0.93
C MET A 70 -4.05 -6.94 -1.94
N ARG A 71 -3.96 -5.68 -1.50
CA ARG A 71 -4.23 -4.48 -2.28
C ARG A 71 -2.93 -3.73 -2.54
N LEU A 72 -2.75 -3.21 -3.75
CA LEU A 72 -1.52 -2.49 -4.12
C LEU A 72 -1.68 -0.97 -4.11
N GLY A 73 -2.63 -0.42 -4.85
CA GLY A 73 -2.77 1.03 -5.05
C GLY A 73 -3.21 1.77 -3.79
N GLY A 74 -2.90 3.06 -3.73
CA GLY A 74 -3.36 3.98 -2.70
C GLY A 74 -2.24 4.72 -1.96
N ALA A 75 -2.64 5.62 -1.05
CA ALA A 75 -1.74 6.48 -0.29
C ALA A 75 -0.72 5.71 0.57
N ASP A 76 -1.11 4.54 1.10
CA ASP A 76 -0.26 3.66 1.91
C ASP A 76 0.20 2.42 1.13
N GLY A 77 -0.09 2.38 -0.16
CA GLY A 77 0.28 1.33 -1.09
C GLY A 77 1.30 1.79 -2.12
N VAL A 78 0.98 1.60 -3.40
CA VAL A 78 1.67 2.17 -4.54
C VAL A 78 1.00 3.51 -4.84
N ARG A 79 1.63 4.62 -4.45
CA ARG A 79 1.13 5.99 -4.65
C ARG A 79 1.01 6.30 -6.14
N GLY A 80 0.11 7.22 -6.50
CA GLY A 80 -0.19 7.51 -7.91
C GLY A 80 -1.35 6.69 -8.46
N PHE A 81 -1.81 5.67 -7.74
CA PHE A 81 -2.98 4.85 -8.06
C PHE A 81 -4.13 5.14 -7.08
N SER A 82 -5.35 4.80 -7.48
CA SER A 82 -6.50 4.79 -6.57
C SER A 82 -6.39 3.68 -5.53
N GLU A 83 -7.11 3.84 -4.41
CA GLU A 83 -7.10 2.86 -3.34
C GLU A 83 -7.57 1.49 -3.83
N GLY A 84 -6.70 0.48 -3.62
CA GLY A 84 -7.01 -0.90 -3.97
C GLY A 84 -7.23 -1.16 -5.45
N SER A 85 -6.58 -0.38 -6.34
CA SER A 85 -6.72 -0.52 -7.79
C SER A 85 -6.43 -1.93 -8.31
N GLU A 86 -5.49 -2.63 -7.69
CA GLU A 86 -5.15 -4.01 -8.05
C GLU A 86 -5.16 -4.90 -6.82
N THR A 87 -5.73 -6.10 -6.95
CA THR A 87 -5.88 -7.05 -5.84
C THR A 87 -5.51 -8.46 -6.24
N GLY A 88 -5.12 -9.29 -5.27
CA GLY A 88 -4.83 -10.70 -5.49
C GLY A 88 -4.60 -11.46 -4.19
N GLU A 89 -4.63 -12.78 -4.26
CA GLU A 89 -4.41 -13.68 -3.12
C GLU A 89 -2.95 -13.73 -2.69
N VAL A 90 -2.05 -13.61 -3.65
CA VAL A 90 -0.60 -13.63 -3.44
C VAL A 90 -0.01 -12.34 -3.99
N GLY A 91 0.91 -11.74 -3.24
CA GLY A 91 1.58 -10.55 -3.73
C GLY A 91 2.62 -10.00 -2.80
N ALA A 92 3.33 -8.99 -3.31
CA ALA A 92 4.27 -8.20 -2.54
C ALA A 92 4.29 -6.76 -3.07
N ARG A 93 4.58 -5.82 -2.19
CA ARG A 93 4.84 -4.41 -2.51
C ARG A 93 6.06 -3.91 -1.77
N MET A 94 6.74 -2.96 -2.38
CA MET A 94 7.91 -2.29 -1.84
C MET A 94 7.76 -0.78 -2.00
N ASN A 95 8.10 -0.05 -0.95
CA ASN A 95 8.18 1.40 -0.94
C ASN A 95 9.61 1.78 -0.62
N VAL A 96 10.19 2.71 -1.37
CA VAL A 96 11.53 3.26 -1.17
C VAL A 96 11.41 4.77 -1.11
N GLU A 97 11.93 5.38 -0.05
CA GLU A 97 11.81 6.81 0.20
C GLU A 97 13.17 7.41 0.59
N GLY A 98 13.50 8.53 -0.02
CA GLY A 98 14.62 9.38 0.37
C GLY A 98 14.11 10.73 0.86
N TYR A 99 14.39 11.06 2.11
CA TYR A 99 13.96 12.30 2.75
C TYR A 99 15.10 13.32 2.78
N LEU A 100 14.79 14.54 2.42
CA LEU A 100 15.69 15.69 2.57
C LEU A 100 15.80 16.08 4.06
N PRO A 101 16.83 16.87 4.43
CA PRO A 101 16.92 17.46 5.76
C PRO A 101 15.67 18.27 6.10
N THR A 102 15.33 18.29 7.39
CA THR A 102 14.20 19.08 7.90
C THR A 102 14.51 20.55 7.77
N TYR A 103 13.58 21.30 7.20
CA TYR A 103 13.59 22.77 7.25
C TYR A 103 12.66 23.22 8.38
N GLU A 104 13.22 24.03 9.29
CA GLU A 104 12.47 24.59 10.44
C GLU A 104 12.16 26.06 10.17
N ALA A 105 10.87 26.42 10.26
CA ALA A 105 10.36 27.76 10.10
C ALA A 105 9.47 28.12 11.30
N GLY A 106 10.08 28.65 12.36
CA GLY A 106 9.42 28.86 13.64
C GLY A 106 8.92 27.53 14.23
N ASP A 107 7.63 27.45 14.55
CA ASP A 107 7.00 26.23 15.09
C ASP A 107 6.67 25.17 14.01
N ALA A 108 6.91 25.48 12.75
CA ALA A 108 6.66 24.58 11.65
C ALA A 108 7.94 23.82 11.26
N LYS A 109 7.81 22.52 11.07
CA LYS A 109 8.84 21.63 10.52
C LYS A 109 8.36 21.12 9.17
N LEU A 110 9.21 21.27 8.15
CA LEU A 110 8.92 20.86 6.79
C LEU A 110 9.98 19.88 6.32
N ARG A 111 9.57 18.78 5.67
CA ARG A 111 10.48 17.80 5.10
C ARG A 111 9.96 17.33 3.75
N ALA A 112 10.74 17.54 2.71
CA ALA A 112 10.45 16.99 1.40
C ALA A 112 11.04 15.59 1.25
N LEU A 113 10.46 14.80 0.33
CA LEU A 113 10.95 13.47 0.00
C LEU A 113 10.74 13.17 -1.48
N VAL A 114 11.52 12.22 -1.98
CA VAL A 114 11.28 11.53 -3.23
C VAL A 114 11.00 10.07 -2.94
N PHE A 115 10.22 9.42 -3.80
CA PHE A 115 9.88 8.02 -3.59
C PHE A 115 9.78 7.22 -4.88
N TRP A 116 9.93 5.92 -4.74
CA TRP A 116 9.54 4.91 -5.69
C TRP A 116 8.74 3.83 -4.98
N ASP A 117 7.60 3.46 -5.58
CA ASP A 117 6.72 2.42 -5.08
C ASP A 117 6.49 1.39 -6.19
N GLY A 118 6.46 0.13 -5.84
CA GLY A 118 6.15 -0.94 -6.77
C GLY A 118 5.51 -2.13 -6.08
N GLY A 119 4.71 -2.88 -6.84
CA GLY A 119 4.10 -4.09 -6.32
C GLY A 119 3.60 -5.01 -7.42
N LYS A 120 3.40 -6.25 -7.03
CA LYS A 120 2.83 -7.29 -7.89
C LYS A 120 1.84 -8.11 -7.08
N VAL A 121 0.68 -8.38 -7.67
CA VAL A 121 -0.29 -9.33 -7.15
C VAL A 121 -0.58 -10.41 -8.20
N THR A 122 -0.96 -11.57 -7.71
CA THR A 122 -1.34 -12.72 -8.52
C THR A 122 -2.67 -13.24 -8.00
N ALA A 123 -3.65 -13.28 -8.88
CA ALA A 123 -4.94 -13.89 -8.59
C ALA A 123 -4.84 -15.42 -8.63
N LYS A 124 -5.74 -16.10 -7.95
CA LYS A 124 -5.80 -17.57 -7.95
C LYS A 124 -6.02 -18.16 -9.36
N SER A 125 -6.64 -17.41 -10.26
CA SER A 125 -6.77 -17.73 -11.68
C SER A 125 -5.44 -17.80 -12.44
N GLY A 126 -4.32 -17.41 -11.80
CA GLY A 126 -2.98 -17.33 -12.41
C GLY A 126 -2.67 -15.99 -13.08
N SER A 127 -3.63 -15.06 -13.18
CA SER A 127 -3.38 -13.71 -13.69
C SER A 127 -2.50 -12.93 -12.73
N SER A 128 -1.43 -12.31 -13.23
CA SER A 128 -0.50 -11.48 -12.46
C SER A 128 -0.48 -10.06 -12.98
N ILE A 129 -0.55 -9.10 -12.06
CA ILE A 129 -0.51 -7.68 -12.36
C ILE A 129 0.60 -7.04 -11.53
N ALA A 130 1.40 -6.20 -12.17
CA ALA A 130 2.43 -5.43 -11.50
C ALA A 130 2.30 -3.95 -11.85
N ILE A 131 2.32 -3.10 -10.83
CA ILE A 131 2.23 -1.65 -10.95
C ILE A 131 3.43 -0.98 -10.29
N SER A 132 3.79 0.21 -10.76
CA SER A 132 4.82 1.02 -10.11
C SER A 132 4.60 2.50 -10.36
N SER A 133 5.10 3.31 -9.43
CA SER A 133 5.09 4.76 -9.49
C SER A 133 6.37 5.35 -8.91
N ALA A 134 6.63 6.60 -9.25
CA ALA A 134 7.66 7.41 -8.61
C ALA A 134 7.11 8.82 -8.42
N GLY A 135 7.64 9.56 -7.46
CA GLY A 135 7.14 10.88 -7.19
C GLY A 135 7.87 11.61 -6.08
N PHE A 136 7.23 12.64 -5.58
CA PHE A 136 7.72 13.45 -4.47
C PHE A 136 6.61 13.72 -3.47
N GLY A 137 7.01 14.05 -2.26
CA GLY A 137 6.07 14.35 -1.18
C GLY A 137 6.58 15.42 -0.24
N LEU A 138 5.66 15.91 0.58
CA LEU A 138 5.90 16.87 1.65
C LEU A 138 5.31 16.34 2.95
N ARG A 139 6.07 16.50 4.01
CA ARG A 139 5.66 16.26 5.40
C ARG A 139 5.78 17.56 6.15
N SER A 140 4.73 17.96 6.84
CA SER A 140 4.76 19.14 7.69
C SER A 140 4.20 18.79 9.07
N ALA A 141 4.84 19.33 10.10
CA ALA A 141 4.33 19.32 11.45
C ALA A 141 4.31 20.76 11.99
N TYR A 142 3.24 21.14 12.68
CA TYR A 142 3.10 22.44 13.33
C TYR A 142 2.70 22.24 14.79
N THR A 143 3.45 22.83 15.72
CA THR A 143 3.25 22.80 17.18
C THR A 143 3.08 21.39 17.78
N ASN A 144 3.49 20.35 17.12
CA ASN A 144 3.24 18.93 17.47
C ASN A 144 1.76 18.50 17.53
N GLN A 145 0.85 19.41 17.21
CA GLN A 145 -0.60 19.16 17.22
C GLN A 145 -1.15 18.86 15.82
N TYR A 146 -0.55 19.49 14.81
CA TYR A 146 -1.00 19.35 13.43
C TYR A 146 0.05 18.68 12.59
N SER A 147 -0.33 17.71 11.78
CA SER A 147 0.54 17.11 10.77
C SER A 147 -0.15 17.07 9.43
N PHE A 148 0.59 17.44 8.39
CA PHE A 148 0.14 17.41 7.01
C PHE A 148 1.09 16.53 6.19
N ARG A 149 0.51 15.67 5.38
CA ARG A 149 1.19 14.82 4.40
C ARG A 149 0.59 15.08 3.02
N MET A 150 1.46 15.24 2.03
CA MET A 150 1.08 15.30 0.63
C MET A 150 2.07 14.49 -0.19
N ASP A 151 1.58 13.67 -1.11
CA ASP A 151 2.39 12.90 -2.05
C ASP A 151 1.81 13.07 -3.46
N ALA A 152 2.66 13.39 -4.44
CA ALA A 152 2.34 13.41 -5.85
C ALA A 152 3.07 12.27 -6.54
N GLY A 153 2.34 11.26 -7.02
CA GLY A 153 2.86 10.08 -7.67
C GLY A 153 2.54 10.04 -9.15
N ARG A 154 3.55 9.73 -9.98
CA ARG A 154 3.41 9.48 -11.40
C ARG A 154 3.46 7.99 -11.67
N ILE A 155 2.51 7.49 -12.46
CA ILE A 155 2.46 6.08 -12.85
C ILE A 155 3.60 5.78 -13.83
N MET A 156 4.49 4.86 -13.45
CA MET A 156 5.59 4.38 -14.28
C MET A 156 5.21 3.11 -15.04
N LYS A 157 4.46 2.22 -14.39
CA LYS A 157 3.90 1.00 -14.97
C LYS A 157 2.44 0.89 -14.54
N ALA A 158 1.53 0.98 -15.51
CA ALA A 158 0.10 0.84 -15.29
C ALA A 158 -0.32 -0.62 -15.03
N GLY A 159 -1.44 -0.78 -14.34
CA GLY A 159 -2.13 -2.06 -14.15
C GLY A 159 -3.20 -2.30 -15.22
N ASN A 160 -4.30 -2.91 -14.79
CA ASN A 160 -5.42 -3.23 -15.68
C ASN A 160 -6.53 -2.16 -15.68
N ASP A 161 -6.48 -1.20 -14.78
CA ASP A 161 -7.48 -0.12 -14.75
C ASP A 161 -7.30 0.83 -15.94
N PRO A 162 -8.27 0.91 -16.86
CA PRO A 162 -8.18 1.76 -18.05
C PRO A 162 -8.20 3.26 -17.74
N GLN A 163 -8.55 3.64 -16.51
CA GLN A 163 -8.56 5.03 -16.05
C GLN A 163 -7.23 5.46 -15.40
N GLN A 164 -6.24 4.56 -15.34
CA GLN A 164 -4.94 4.82 -14.71
C GLN A 164 -3.82 4.42 -15.66
N LEU A 165 -3.44 5.37 -16.53
CA LEU A 165 -2.48 5.12 -17.59
C LEU A 165 -1.05 5.47 -17.18
N LYS A 166 -0.07 4.88 -17.85
CA LYS A 166 1.33 5.26 -17.68
C LYS A 166 1.51 6.75 -17.98
N GLY A 167 2.11 7.45 -17.03
CA GLY A 167 2.36 8.89 -17.12
C GLY A 167 1.37 9.74 -16.33
N ASP A 168 0.23 9.19 -15.93
CA ASP A 168 -0.77 9.90 -15.13
C ASP A 168 -0.22 10.26 -13.76
N TRP A 169 -0.72 11.37 -13.21
CA TRP A 169 -0.40 11.86 -11.89
C TRP A 169 -1.60 11.75 -10.97
N ARG A 170 -1.33 11.41 -9.71
CA ARG A 170 -2.30 11.47 -8.63
C ARG A 170 -1.68 12.07 -7.38
N ILE A 171 -2.47 12.92 -6.72
CA ILE A 171 -2.09 13.54 -5.45
C ILE A 171 -2.88 12.84 -4.34
N HIS A 172 -2.18 12.49 -3.27
CA HIS A 172 -2.74 12.04 -2.02
C HIS A 172 -2.39 13.07 -0.95
N ALA A 173 -3.37 13.50 -0.15
CA ALA A 173 -3.15 14.44 0.94
C ALA A 173 -3.91 13.99 2.18
N SER A 174 -3.31 14.21 3.35
CA SER A 174 -3.95 14.00 4.65
C SER A 174 -3.55 15.08 5.64
N LEU A 175 -4.47 15.45 6.51
CA LEU A 175 -4.27 16.36 7.63
C LEU A 175 -4.73 15.65 8.89
N SER A 176 -3.90 15.69 9.92
CA SER A 176 -4.23 15.15 11.26
C SER A 176 -4.08 16.26 12.29
N ALA A 177 -5.00 16.28 13.26
CA ALA A 177 -4.95 17.16 14.43
C ALA A 177 -5.12 16.32 15.70
N THR A 178 -4.29 16.63 16.70
CA THR A 178 -4.35 15.99 18.03
C THR A 178 -4.62 17.06 19.09
N PHE A 179 -5.65 16.85 19.90
CA PHE A 179 -6.09 17.79 20.94
C PHE A 179 -5.91 17.19 22.33
#